data_7b49ce91b07de3581d429e904ba6c644
#
_entry.id   7b49ce91b07de3581d429e904ba6c644
#
_cell.length_a   1.000
_cell.length_b   1.000
_cell.length_c   1.000
_cell.angle_alpha   90.00
_cell.angle_beta   90.00
_cell.angle_gamma   90.00
#
_symmetry.space_group_name_H-M   'P 1'
#
loop_
_entity.id
_entity.type
_entity.pdbx_description
1 polymer ?
#
loop_
_entity_poly.entity_id
_entity_poly.type
_entity_poly.pdbx_seq_one_letter_code
_entity_poly.pdbx_strand_id
1 'polypeptide(L)'
;MLKELNKEEDQGDVTSPENAENEEFRNFEEEPGDDDGENRHPTIRNSMLYTALLVVKGMIGAGILNLPLIFKTFGILGGIILSFVIIYIAFFVAYFLGRSKDITQRYSYAVYSKLTMGVAGTVLIKLALVVMLSTVTVVQLIVFGDVFKGLSLLFCDINSKILIIAIGIVLLPFMFQKDISGITKYAYFGIIGLVIFYITTVILFIYKYSKNNIFFEKSMLYPNGSFKELFQSVGGYYNAYAFHLAYFSYYLPLKPRNTKTMMKSVIIGIITGSLIYISYGIIFFLMYGNQINDSALKYLQKELSEAHNNNETRIVFVLVICFLSFLLNASISTMTYFYLLKSHLIRLIKFTLKKISDKIKNSQKDIPLVEIKDEELTQESSKNIEIKEKEELLSEKKQFYITLGCYLYALIMAISFDKIIVLDSFNGSTVSNYINIIAPSIFYLYFSKGKSYYCEKIIALFNLVFGVALILLFFIISFY
;
A
#
# COMPACT_ATOMS: atom_id res chain seq x y z
N MET A 1 22.18 64.43 -15.89
CA MET A 1 22.76 64.20 -17.23
C MET A 1 23.43 62.86 -17.19
N LEU A 2 22.62 61.78 -17.01
CA LEU A 2 22.91 60.32 -17.07
C LEU A 2 21.62 59.54 -16.74
N LYS A 3 20.53 59.90 -17.45
CA LYS A 3 19.27 59.25 -17.41
C LYS A 3 18.61 59.41 -18.78
N GLU A 4 19.10 58.71 -19.79
CA GLU A 4 18.45 58.56 -21.10
C GLU A 4 19.45 57.89 -22.05
N LEU A 5 19.58 56.56 -21.93
CA LEU A 5 20.14 55.67 -22.97
C LEU A 5 19.98 54.23 -22.48
N ASN A 6 18.80 53.73 -22.50
CA ASN A 6 18.48 52.29 -22.58
C ASN A 6 17.00 52.14 -23.01
N LYS A 7 16.77 52.36 -24.27
CA LYS A 7 15.62 51.87 -25.02
C LYS A 7 16.17 51.19 -26.26
N GLU A 8 15.57 50.03 -26.51
CA GLU A 8 15.66 49.25 -27.74
C GLU A 8 16.84 48.30 -27.86
N GLU A 9 16.66 47.10 -27.28
CA GLU A 9 16.99 45.86 -27.96
C GLU A 9 15.83 44.85 -27.68
N ASP A 10 14.98 44.79 -28.69
CA ASP A 10 13.94 43.74 -28.84
C ASP A 10 14.67 42.45 -29.23
N GLN A 11 15.05 41.65 -28.22
CA GLN A 11 15.56 40.30 -28.43
C GLN A 11 14.39 39.34 -28.35
N GLY A 12 13.97 38.85 -29.51
CA GLY A 12 13.05 37.75 -29.65
C GLY A 12 13.43 36.58 -28.72
N ASP A 13 12.54 36.26 -27.84
CA ASP A 13 12.66 35.23 -26.83
C ASP A 13 12.72 33.83 -27.52
N VAL A 14 13.93 33.42 -27.89
CA VAL A 14 14.22 32.06 -28.28
C VAL A 14 14.19 31.24 -26.97
N THR A 15 13.04 30.72 -26.64
CA THR A 15 12.87 29.78 -25.53
C THR A 15 13.84 28.63 -25.74
N SER A 16 14.88 28.54 -24.91
CA SER A 16 15.78 27.40 -24.90
C SER A 16 14.98 26.12 -24.57
N PRO A 17 15.37 24.95 -25.10
CA PRO A 17 14.70 23.68 -24.80
C PRO A 17 14.54 23.43 -23.30
N GLU A 18 15.46 23.93 -22.47
CA GLU A 18 15.38 23.88 -21.00
C GLU A 18 14.25 24.73 -20.40
N ASN A 19 13.89 25.85 -21.01
CA ASN A 19 12.78 26.70 -20.55
C ASN A 19 11.42 26.08 -20.93
N ALA A 20 11.33 25.50 -22.11
CA ALA A 20 10.13 24.76 -22.55
C ALA A 20 9.87 23.50 -21.69
N GLU A 21 10.91 22.73 -21.33
CA GLU A 21 10.80 21.64 -20.35
C GLU A 21 10.39 22.15 -18.97
N ASN A 22 10.91 23.27 -18.50
CA ASN A 22 10.56 23.85 -17.21
C ASN A 22 9.14 24.42 -17.18
N GLU A 23 8.62 24.97 -18.28
CA GLU A 23 7.21 25.40 -18.40
C GLU A 23 6.26 24.20 -18.50
N GLU A 24 6.61 23.16 -19.25
CA GLU A 24 5.85 21.91 -19.26
C GLU A 24 5.84 21.24 -17.88
N PHE A 25 6.92 21.37 -17.10
CA PHE A 25 7.02 20.94 -15.72
C PHE A 25 6.13 21.74 -14.77
N ARG A 26 6.10 23.09 -14.89
CA ARG A 26 5.22 23.95 -14.09
C ARG A 26 3.74 23.66 -14.37
N ASN A 27 3.38 23.54 -15.62
CA ASN A 27 2.00 23.24 -16.04
C ASN A 27 1.54 21.83 -15.58
N PHE A 28 2.46 20.90 -15.31
CA PHE A 28 2.15 19.60 -14.76
C PHE A 28 1.96 19.61 -13.23
N GLU A 29 2.55 20.58 -12.53
CA GLU A 29 2.32 20.83 -11.10
C GLU A 29 0.96 21.49 -10.84
N GLU A 30 0.45 22.25 -11.79
CA GLU A 30 -0.84 22.93 -11.73
C GLU A 30 -2.03 22.07 -12.20
N GLU A 31 -1.82 20.81 -12.63
CA GLU A 31 -2.93 19.91 -12.93
C GLU A 31 -3.73 19.59 -11.66
N PRO A 32 -5.04 19.95 -11.60
CA PRO A 32 -5.88 19.80 -10.40
C PRO A 32 -6.16 18.33 -10.00
N GLY A 33 -5.38 17.38 -10.45
CA GLY A 33 -5.51 15.95 -10.18
C GLY A 33 -4.35 15.32 -9.42
N ASP A 34 -3.17 15.93 -9.43
CA ASP A 34 -1.99 15.47 -8.68
C ASP A 34 -1.74 16.28 -7.39
N ASP A 35 -2.53 17.34 -7.15
CA ASP A 35 -2.46 18.20 -5.96
C ASP A 35 -3.25 17.62 -4.77
N ASP A 36 -3.03 16.35 -4.48
CA ASP A 36 -3.55 15.75 -3.25
C ASP A 36 -2.69 16.20 -2.04
N GLY A 37 -2.86 17.44 -1.67
CA GLY A 37 -2.39 17.94 -0.38
C GLY A 37 -0.93 18.37 -0.31
N GLU A 38 -0.18 18.41 -1.42
CA GLU A 38 1.22 18.88 -1.38
C GLU A 38 1.32 20.36 -1.01
N ASN A 39 0.37 21.19 -1.42
CA ASN A 39 0.32 22.63 -1.08
C ASN A 39 -0.60 22.98 0.09
N ARG A 40 -1.42 22.06 0.59
CA ARG A 40 -2.12 22.29 1.86
C ARG A 40 -1.15 22.03 3.00
N HIS A 41 -0.67 23.08 3.65
CA HIS A 41 0.01 22.93 4.93
C HIS A 41 -0.89 22.12 5.86
N PRO A 42 -0.52 20.88 6.24
CA PRO A 42 -1.38 20.08 7.10
C PRO A 42 -1.63 20.85 8.39
N THR A 43 -2.88 21.09 8.69
CA THR A 43 -3.31 21.75 9.94
C THR A 43 -2.92 20.91 11.17
N ILE A 44 -2.77 19.60 10.97
CA ILE A 44 -2.35 18.64 12.01
C ILE A 44 -0.84 18.45 11.90
N ARG A 45 -0.15 18.63 13.05
CA ARG A 45 1.30 18.44 13.17
C ARG A 45 1.57 17.20 14.00
N ASN A 46 2.27 16.24 13.42
CA ASN A 46 2.60 14.96 14.03
C ASN A 46 3.96 15.03 14.76
N SER A 47 4.01 14.49 15.98
CA SER A 47 5.29 14.24 16.65
C SER A 47 6.04 13.07 16.02
N MET A 48 7.34 12.97 16.30
CA MET A 48 8.19 11.85 15.87
C MET A 48 7.62 10.50 16.32
N LEU A 49 7.19 10.38 17.58
CA LEU A 49 6.63 9.13 18.11
C LEU A 49 5.29 8.79 17.49
N TYR A 50 4.41 9.78 17.27
CA TYR A 50 3.15 9.52 16.56
C TYR A 50 3.39 9.06 15.13
N THR A 51 4.36 9.64 14.43
CA THR A 51 4.76 9.20 13.09
C THR A 51 5.33 7.77 13.12
N ALA A 52 6.09 7.39 14.15
CA ALA A 52 6.53 6.01 14.34
C ALA A 52 5.34 5.04 14.52
N LEU A 53 4.31 5.43 15.27
CA LEU A 53 3.06 4.64 15.40
C LEU A 53 2.33 4.51 14.05
N LEU A 54 2.35 5.55 13.22
CA LEU A 54 1.78 5.46 11.85
C LEU A 54 2.58 4.49 10.97
N VAL A 55 3.90 4.42 11.10
CA VAL A 55 4.73 3.42 10.43
C VAL A 55 4.35 2.01 10.90
N VAL A 56 4.24 1.78 12.22
CA VAL A 56 3.75 0.50 12.77
C VAL A 56 2.38 0.15 12.20
N LYS A 57 1.44 1.10 12.16
CA LYS A 57 0.09 0.88 11.60
C LYS A 57 0.15 0.59 10.09
N GLY A 58 1.06 1.23 9.36
CA GLY A 58 1.26 0.98 7.94
C GLY A 58 1.83 -0.42 7.66
N MET A 59 2.61 -0.97 8.58
CA MET A 59 3.11 -2.34 8.53
C MET A 59 2.04 -3.35 8.96
N ILE A 60 1.49 -3.19 10.18
CA ILE A 60 0.62 -4.20 10.79
C ILE A 60 -0.79 -4.10 10.22
N GLY A 61 -1.07 -4.98 9.26
CA GLY A 61 -2.37 -5.19 8.63
C GLY A 61 -2.75 -6.67 8.65
N ALA A 62 -3.46 -7.13 7.61
CA ALA A 62 -3.81 -8.54 7.44
C ALA A 62 -2.60 -9.48 7.33
N GLY A 63 -1.44 -8.95 6.90
CA GLY A 63 -0.19 -9.72 6.75
C GLY A 63 0.28 -10.41 8.04
N ILE A 64 -0.07 -9.90 9.23
CA ILE A 64 0.25 -10.54 10.51
C ILE A 64 -0.34 -11.96 10.60
N LEU A 65 -1.48 -12.20 9.96
CA LEU A 65 -2.18 -13.50 10.01
C LEU A 65 -1.43 -14.63 9.28
N ASN A 66 -0.50 -14.29 8.39
CA ASN A 66 0.31 -15.25 7.65
C ASN A 66 1.64 -15.55 8.33
N LEU A 67 2.05 -14.78 9.35
CA LEU A 67 3.34 -14.96 10.03
C LEU A 67 3.53 -16.34 10.63
N PRO A 68 2.51 -16.97 11.26
CA PRO A 68 2.66 -18.33 11.77
C PRO A 68 3.08 -19.34 10.69
N LEU A 69 2.50 -19.23 9.50
CA LEU A 69 2.84 -20.10 8.37
C LEU A 69 4.27 -19.82 7.87
N ILE A 70 4.70 -18.56 7.86
CA ILE A 70 6.06 -18.15 7.49
C ILE A 70 7.08 -18.73 8.47
N PHE A 71 6.83 -18.62 9.80
CA PHE A 71 7.71 -19.19 10.82
C PHE A 71 7.72 -20.72 10.81
N LYS A 72 6.60 -21.37 10.47
CA LYS A 72 6.58 -22.83 10.21
C LYS A 72 7.50 -23.18 9.04
N THR A 73 7.39 -22.47 7.93
CA THR A 73 8.11 -22.77 6.69
C THR A 73 9.62 -22.55 6.83
N PHE A 74 10.04 -21.45 7.47
CA PHE A 74 11.45 -21.10 7.68
C PHE A 74 12.04 -21.69 8.97
N GLY A 75 11.21 -22.21 9.87
CA GLY A 75 11.61 -22.47 11.24
C GLY A 75 11.86 -21.18 12.02
N ILE A 76 12.04 -21.30 13.34
CA ILE A 76 12.21 -20.13 14.22
C ILE A 76 13.47 -19.35 13.85
N LEU A 77 14.63 -20.02 13.69
CA LEU A 77 15.89 -19.36 13.36
C LEU A 77 15.85 -18.72 11.97
N GLY A 78 15.35 -19.46 10.97
CA GLY A 78 15.22 -18.94 9.61
C GLY A 78 14.24 -17.76 9.53
N GLY A 79 13.12 -17.81 10.25
CA GLY A 79 12.16 -16.70 10.35
C GLY A 79 12.77 -15.44 10.98
N ILE A 80 13.59 -15.59 12.02
CA ILE A 80 14.33 -14.47 12.63
C ILE A 80 15.35 -13.89 11.65
N ILE A 81 16.13 -14.74 10.98
CA ILE A 81 17.11 -14.28 9.98
C ILE A 81 16.43 -13.54 8.84
N LEU A 82 15.34 -14.11 8.31
CA LEU A 82 14.54 -13.47 7.27
C LEU A 82 13.99 -12.11 7.74
N SER A 83 13.56 -12.00 9.01
CA SER A 83 13.10 -10.73 9.58
C SER A 83 14.20 -9.66 9.52
N PHE A 84 15.43 -9.99 9.87
CA PHE A 84 16.56 -9.04 9.80
C PHE A 84 16.85 -8.59 8.37
N VAL A 85 16.76 -9.51 7.39
CA VAL A 85 16.94 -9.17 5.98
C VAL A 85 15.85 -8.20 5.51
N ILE A 86 14.59 -8.47 5.87
CA ILE A 86 13.46 -7.62 5.49
C ILE A 86 13.52 -6.26 6.19
N ILE A 87 13.90 -6.21 7.48
CA ILE A 87 14.14 -4.96 8.23
C ILE A 87 15.19 -4.11 7.51
N TYR A 88 16.30 -4.73 7.10
CA TYR A 88 17.36 -4.06 6.37
C TYR A 88 16.83 -3.44 5.05
N ILE A 89 16.14 -4.23 4.24
CA ILE A 89 15.55 -3.77 2.97
C ILE A 89 14.56 -2.63 3.22
N ALA A 90 13.62 -2.81 4.15
CA ALA A 90 12.61 -1.81 4.47
C ALA A 90 13.22 -0.49 4.96
N PHE A 91 14.26 -0.54 5.78
CA PHE A 91 14.99 0.64 6.23
C PHE A 91 15.64 1.39 5.07
N PHE A 92 16.38 0.68 4.20
CA PHE A 92 17.09 1.33 3.10
C PHE A 92 16.15 1.87 2.03
N VAL A 93 15.01 1.22 1.78
CA VAL A 93 13.98 1.77 0.87
C VAL A 93 13.44 3.11 1.41
N ALA A 94 13.09 3.18 2.70
CA ALA A 94 12.67 4.43 3.32
C ALA A 94 13.77 5.51 3.28
N TYR A 95 15.02 5.10 3.48
CA TYR A 95 16.19 5.97 3.35
C TYR A 95 16.33 6.53 1.93
N PHE A 96 16.20 5.70 0.89
CA PHE A 96 16.27 6.13 -0.50
C PHE A 96 15.17 7.13 -0.86
N LEU A 97 13.94 6.94 -0.36
CA LEU A 97 12.85 7.91 -0.53
C LEU A 97 13.20 9.25 0.14
N GLY A 98 13.72 9.21 1.36
CA GLY A 98 14.15 10.40 2.08
C GLY A 98 15.27 11.14 1.37
N ARG A 99 16.28 10.43 0.87
CA ARG A 99 17.41 11.01 0.12
C ARG A 99 16.98 11.55 -1.25
N SER A 100 16.09 10.83 -1.95
CA SER A 100 15.52 11.31 -3.21
C SER A 100 14.77 12.63 -3.00
N LYS A 101 13.98 12.73 -1.92
CA LYS A 101 13.30 13.95 -1.51
C LYS A 101 14.31 15.09 -1.20
N ASP A 102 15.40 14.82 -0.46
CA ASP A 102 16.40 15.83 -0.14
C ASP A 102 17.10 16.37 -1.39
N ILE A 103 17.24 15.54 -2.43
CA ILE A 103 17.86 15.93 -3.69
C ILE A 103 16.90 16.72 -4.59
N THR A 104 15.65 16.26 -4.70
CA THR A 104 14.68 16.79 -5.67
C THR A 104 13.75 17.85 -5.09
N GLN A 105 13.62 17.91 -3.75
CA GLN A 105 12.63 18.71 -3.02
C GLN A 105 11.17 18.40 -3.40
N ARG A 106 10.89 17.20 -3.93
CA ARG A 106 9.56 16.71 -4.33
C ARG A 106 9.09 15.62 -3.38
N TYR A 107 7.77 15.35 -3.35
CA TYR A 107 7.12 14.46 -2.36
C TYR A 107 6.17 13.44 -3.02
N SER A 108 6.36 13.09 -4.29
CA SER A 108 5.43 12.24 -5.03
C SER A 108 6.12 11.13 -5.79
N TYR A 109 5.60 9.89 -5.65
CA TYR A 109 6.03 8.74 -6.45
C TYR A 109 5.78 8.95 -7.95
N ALA A 110 4.66 9.57 -8.30
CA ALA A 110 4.31 9.82 -9.70
C ALA A 110 5.31 10.79 -10.35
N VAL A 111 5.69 11.86 -9.62
CA VAL A 111 6.70 12.82 -10.06
C VAL A 111 8.07 12.15 -10.22
N TYR A 112 8.50 11.35 -9.23
CA TYR A 112 9.77 10.62 -9.34
C TYR A 112 9.79 9.67 -10.52
N SER A 113 8.69 8.95 -10.74
CA SER A 113 8.57 8.03 -11.86
C SER A 113 8.62 8.73 -13.21
N LYS A 114 7.97 9.91 -13.34
CA LYS A 114 8.03 10.73 -14.56
C LYS A 114 9.47 11.21 -14.84
N LEU A 115 10.17 11.69 -13.79
CA LEU A 115 11.55 12.18 -13.89
C LEU A 115 12.56 11.09 -14.25
N THR A 116 12.33 9.87 -13.78
CA THR A 116 13.31 8.75 -13.95
C THR A 116 13.01 7.85 -15.13
N MET A 117 11.74 7.60 -15.41
CA MET A 117 11.26 6.60 -16.38
C MET A 117 10.27 7.21 -17.40
N GLY A 118 10.05 8.52 -17.36
CA GLY A 118 9.12 9.22 -18.25
C GLY A 118 7.66 8.83 -18.05
N VAL A 119 6.85 9.08 -19.07
CA VAL A 119 5.41 8.83 -19.04
C VAL A 119 5.06 7.34 -18.85
N ALA A 120 5.82 6.45 -19.50
CA ALA A 120 5.62 5.00 -19.37
C ALA A 120 5.78 4.54 -17.92
N GLY A 121 6.81 5.04 -17.21
CA GLY A 121 7.01 4.76 -15.80
C GLY A 121 5.86 5.27 -14.93
N THR A 122 5.33 6.46 -15.21
CA THR A 122 4.17 7.01 -14.49
C THR A 122 2.93 6.11 -14.65
N VAL A 123 2.65 5.65 -15.87
CA VAL A 123 1.54 4.70 -16.13
C VAL A 123 1.78 3.40 -15.37
N LEU A 124 2.99 2.86 -15.43
CA LEU A 124 3.34 1.61 -14.75
C LEU A 124 3.15 1.69 -13.23
N ILE A 125 3.60 2.78 -12.60
CA ILE A 125 3.38 2.98 -11.14
C ILE A 125 1.89 3.12 -10.82
N LYS A 126 1.12 3.93 -11.58
CA LYS A 126 -0.33 4.09 -11.36
C LYS A 126 -1.06 2.74 -11.51
N LEU A 127 -0.70 1.94 -12.50
CA LEU A 127 -1.26 0.61 -12.71
C LEU A 127 -0.88 -0.35 -11.56
N ALA A 128 0.38 -0.38 -11.18
CA ALA A 128 0.86 -1.20 -10.06
C ALA A 128 0.14 -0.85 -8.75
N LEU A 129 -0.10 0.45 -8.47
CA LEU A 129 -0.87 0.90 -7.32
C LEU A 129 -2.31 0.39 -7.35
N VAL A 130 -2.98 0.45 -8.49
CA VAL A 130 -4.35 -0.07 -8.63
C VAL A 130 -4.39 -1.58 -8.38
N VAL A 131 -3.47 -2.35 -8.95
CA VAL A 131 -3.40 -3.81 -8.74
C VAL A 131 -3.09 -4.14 -7.27
N MET A 132 -2.10 -3.47 -6.66
CA MET A 132 -1.74 -3.66 -5.25
C MET A 132 -2.93 -3.37 -4.32
N LEU A 133 -3.57 -2.22 -4.46
CA LEU A 133 -4.69 -1.82 -3.61
C LEU A 133 -5.93 -2.71 -3.83
N SER A 134 -6.15 -3.18 -5.07
CA SER A 134 -7.19 -4.15 -5.38
C SER A 134 -6.96 -5.46 -4.61
N THR A 135 -5.75 -6.02 -4.69
CA THR A 135 -5.39 -7.26 -3.99
C THR A 135 -5.54 -7.10 -2.47
N VAL A 136 -5.06 -5.99 -1.89
CA VAL A 136 -5.22 -5.73 -0.45
C VAL A 136 -6.69 -5.62 -0.06
N THR A 137 -7.54 -4.99 -0.88
CA THR A 137 -8.98 -4.90 -0.63
C THR A 137 -9.63 -6.27 -0.62
N VAL A 138 -9.26 -7.15 -1.57
CA VAL A 138 -9.73 -8.54 -1.62
C VAL A 138 -9.34 -9.30 -0.35
N VAL A 139 -8.07 -9.20 0.07
CA VAL A 139 -7.58 -9.81 1.32
C VAL A 139 -8.38 -9.35 2.53
N GLN A 140 -8.68 -8.06 2.63
CA GLN A 140 -9.48 -7.54 3.75
C GLN A 140 -10.91 -8.09 3.76
N LEU A 141 -11.55 -8.28 2.60
CA LEU A 141 -12.89 -8.88 2.52
C LEU A 141 -12.87 -10.36 2.95
N ILE A 142 -11.83 -11.12 2.59
CA ILE A 142 -11.64 -12.50 3.06
C ILE A 142 -11.48 -12.51 4.59
N VAL A 143 -10.67 -11.62 5.14
CA VAL A 143 -10.48 -11.46 6.59
C VAL A 143 -11.79 -11.20 7.31
N PHE A 144 -12.65 -10.33 6.75
CA PHE A 144 -13.99 -10.13 7.32
C PHE A 144 -14.80 -11.42 7.36
N GLY A 145 -14.82 -12.17 6.25
CA GLY A 145 -15.48 -13.47 6.19
C GLY A 145 -14.98 -14.43 7.26
N ASP A 146 -13.65 -14.50 7.44
CA ASP A 146 -13.04 -15.38 8.44
C ASP A 146 -13.35 -14.93 9.88
N VAL A 147 -13.33 -13.63 10.18
CA VAL A 147 -13.68 -13.11 11.51
C VAL A 147 -15.15 -13.43 11.85
N PHE A 148 -16.07 -13.13 10.93
CA PHE A 148 -17.48 -13.42 11.15
C PHE A 148 -17.80 -14.92 11.17
N LYS A 149 -17.05 -15.72 10.39
CA LYS A 149 -17.12 -17.18 10.50
C LYS A 149 -16.77 -17.64 11.91
N GLY A 150 -15.67 -17.12 12.49
CA GLY A 150 -15.31 -17.41 13.87
C GLY A 150 -16.43 -17.08 14.85
N LEU A 151 -16.97 -15.86 14.78
CA LEU A 151 -18.05 -15.43 15.67
C LEU A 151 -19.35 -16.23 15.46
N SER A 152 -19.67 -16.63 14.21
CA SER A 152 -20.86 -17.41 13.93
C SER A 152 -20.84 -18.82 14.55
N LEU A 153 -19.66 -19.40 14.80
CA LEU A 153 -19.51 -20.72 15.42
C LEU A 153 -20.09 -20.78 16.85
N LEU A 154 -20.34 -19.67 17.49
CA LEU A 154 -21.01 -19.60 18.79
C LEU A 154 -22.52 -19.88 18.71
N PHE A 155 -23.13 -19.75 17.53
CA PHE A 155 -24.57 -19.85 17.32
C PHE A 155 -24.94 -20.88 16.25
N CYS A 156 -24.26 -20.79 15.09
CA CYS A 156 -24.48 -21.67 13.95
C CYS A 156 -23.26 -21.65 13.02
N ASP A 157 -23.01 -22.77 12.34
CA ASP A 157 -21.93 -22.89 11.37
C ASP A 157 -22.36 -22.35 10.01
N ILE A 158 -22.04 -21.08 9.71
CA ILE A 158 -22.35 -20.43 8.44
C ILE A 158 -21.10 -20.46 7.54
N ASN A 159 -21.29 -20.75 6.26
CA ASN A 159 -20.20 -20.74 5.27
C ASN A 159 -19.58 -19.33 5.16
N SER A 160 -18.24 -19.23 5.21
CA SER A 160 -17.51 -17.94 5.12
C SER A 160 -17.83 -17.16 3.84
N LYS A 161 -18.09 -17.83 2.71
CA LYS A 161 -18.45 -17.17 1.44
C LYS A 161 -19.79 -16.44 1.53
N ILE A 162 -20.77 -17.02 2.23
CA ILE A 162 -22.06 -16.37 2.49
C ILE A 162 -21.85 -15.13 3.37
N LEU A 163 -21.00 -15.25 4.38
CA LEU A 163 -20.67 -14.13 5.27
C LEU A 163 -19.94 -13.01 4.53
N ILE A 164 -19.01 -13.33 3.62
CA ILE A 164 -18.35 -12.33 2.76
C ILE A 164 -19.39 -11.56 1.93
N ILE A 165 -20.38 -12.23 1.34
CA ILE A 165 -21.45 -11.58 0.58
C ILE A 165 -22.30 -10.68 1.48
N ALA A 166 -22.77 -11.21 2.60
CA ALA A 166 -23.63 -10.47 3.54
C ALA A 166 -22.92 -9.19 4.05
N ILE A 167 -21.66 -9.32 4.48
CA ILE A 167 -20.85 -8.19 4.94
C ILE A 167 -20.53 -7.25 3.79
N GLY A 168 -20.25 -7.78 2.61
CA GLY A 168 -20.04 -6.99 1.40
C GLY A 168 -21.24 -6.07 1.10
N ILE A 169 -22.46 -6.55 1.26
CA ILE A 169 -23.67 -5.73 1.11
C ILE A 169 -23.72 -4.63 2.19
N VAL A 170 -23.42 -4.97 3.44
CA VAL A 170 -23.43 -4.00 4.56
C VAL A 170 -22.33 -2.93 4.38
N LEU A 171 -21.17 -3.28 3.86
CA LEU A 171 -20.06 -2.36 3.64
C LEU A 171 -20.27 -1.47 2.41
N LEU A 172 -21.11 -1.88 1.44
CA LEU A 172 -21.30 -1.19 0.17
C LEU A 172 -21.58 0.32 0.31
N PRO A 173 -22.49 0.81 1.18
CA PRO A 173 -22.73 2.24 1.34
C PRO A 173 -21.49 3.04 1.74
N PHE A 174 -20.63 2.45 2.57
CA PHE A 174 -19.40 3.10 3.05
C PHE A 174 -18.33 3.22 1.95
N MET A 175 -18.43 2.43 0.88
CA MET A 175 -17.48 2.48 -0.25
C MET A 175 -17.68 3.71 -1.13
N PHE A 176 -18.85 4.35 -1.06
CA PHE A 176 -19.17 5.58 -1.82
C PHE A 176 -18.73 6.87 -1.16
N GLN A 177 -18.06 6.82 -0.01
CA GLN A 177 -17.54 8.02 0.65
C GLN A 177 -16.62 8.82 -0.27
N LYS A 178 -16.84 10.15 -0.30
CA LYS A 178 -16.06 11.08 -1.15
C LYS A 178 -14.80 11.61 -0.47
N ASP A 179 -14.70 11.50 0.87
CA ASP A 179 -13.60 12.06 1.65
C ASP A 179 -13.00 11.04 2.62
N ILE A 180 -11.66 10.94 2.62
CA ILE A 180 -10.90 10.07 3.51
C ILE A 180 -10.69 10.70 4.91
N SER A 181 -10.83 12.02 5.04
CA SER A 181 -10.53 12.73 6.28
C SER A 181 -11.35 12.23 7.46
N GLY A 182 -12.59 11.80 7.21
CA GLY A 182 -13.44 11.16 8.20
C GLY A 182 -12.89 9.81 8.68
N ILE A 183 -12.32 9.01 7.77
CA ILE A 183 -11.79 7.66 8.07
C ILE A 183 -10.47 7.75 8.82
N THR A 184 -9.58 8.67 8.43
CA THR A 184 -8.26 8.81 9.05
C THR A 184 -8.33 9.23 10.52
N LYS A 185 -9.38 9.96 10.92
CA LYS A 185 -9.63 10.29 12.35
C LYS A 185 -9.83 9.05 13.21
N TYR A 186 -10.30 7.96 12.64
CA TYR A 186 -10.55 6.71 13.35
C TYR A 186 -9.38 5.71 13.24
N ALA A 187 -8.28 6.06 12.55
CA ALA A 187 -7.14 5.17 12.36
C ALA A 187 -6.52 4.68 13.69
N TYR A 188 -6.55 5.50 14.74
CA TYR A 188 -6.05 5.11 16.05
C TYR A 188 -6.85 3.97 16.68
N PHE A 189 -8.16 3.86 16.43
CA PHE A 189 -8.95 2.70 16.89
C PHE A 189 -8.46 1.39 16.25
N GLY A 190 -8.01 1.45 15.00
CA GLY A 190 -7.38 0.29 14.36
C GLY A 190 -6.09 -0.13 15.05
N ILE A 191 -5.27 0.83 15.53
CA ILE A 191 -4.06 0.54 16.32
C ILE A 191 -4.44 -0.11 17.66
N ILE A 192 -5.42 0.44 18.37
CA ILE A 192 -5.93 -0.13 19.62
C ILE A 192 -6.43 -1.55 19.39
N GLY A 193 -7.21 -1.78 18.32
CA GLY A 193 -7.68 -3.12 17.94
C GLY A 193 -6.52 -4.10 17.75
N LEU A 194 -5.45 -3.70 17.05
CA LEU A 194 -4.27 -4.54 16.86
C LEU A 194 -3.53 -4.85 18.17
N VAL A 195 -3.41 -3.88 19.05
CA VAL A 195 -2.79 -4.08 20.38
C VAL A 195 -3.59 -5.07 21.21
N ILE A 196 -4.91 -4.94 21.25
CA ILE A 196 -5.80 -5.87 21.95
C ILE A 196 -5.71 -7.27 21.31
N PHE A 197 -5.73 -7.37 19.99
CA PHE A 197 -5.55 -8.64 19.26
C PHE A 197 -4.24 -9.33 19.64
N TYR A 198 -3.14 -8.61 19.70
CA TYR A 198 -1.85 -9.14 20.11
C TYR A 198 -1.85 -9.60 21.58
N ILE A 199 -2.39 -8.78 22.49
CA ILE A 199 -2.49 -9.11 23.93
C ILE A 199 -3.35 -10.38 24.12
N THR A 200 -4.50 -10.48 23.45
CA THR A 200 -5.37 -11.68 23.56
C THR A 200 -4.68 -12.93 23.03
N THR A 201 -3.86 -12.81 21.98
CA THR A 201 -3.04 -13.95 21.50
C THR A 201 -1.99 -14.37 22.54
N VAL A 202 -1.33 -13.40 23.22
CA VAL A 202 -0.38 -13.70 24.30
C VAL A 202 -1.08 -14.38 25.48
N ILE A 203 -2.28 -13.92 25.86
CA ILE A 203 -3.08 -14.56 26.91
C ILE A 203 -3.41 -16.00 26.55
N LEU A 204 -3.82 -16.25 25.32
CA LEU A 204 -4.10 -17.62 24.81
C LEU A 204 -2.85 -18.50 24.87
N PHE A 205 -1.68 -17.95 24.51
CA PHE A 205 -0.41 -18.66 24.61
C PHE A 205 -0.09 -19.03 26.06
N ILE A 206 -0.22 -18.10 27.02
CA ILE A 206 0.03 -18.36 28.44
C ILE A 206 -0.92 -19.44 28.96
N TYR A 207 -2.19 -19.41 28.54
CA TYR A 207 -3.15 -20.42 28.89
C TYR A 207 -2.74 -21.81 28.36
N LYS A 208 -2.38 -21.94 27.08
CA LYS A 208 -1.90 -23.21 26.51
C LYS A 208 -0.62 -23.68 27.17
N TYR A 209 0.29 -22.77 27.50
CA TYR A 209 1.51 -23.08 28.25
C TYR A 209 1.19 -23.68 29.63
N SER A 210 0.29 -23.08 30.38
CA SER A 210 -0.13 -23.58 31.71
C SER A 210 -0.77 -24.96 31.66
N LYS A 211 -1.34 -25.35 30.52
CA LYS A 211 -1.92 -26.67 30.26
C LYS A 211 -0.96 -27.69 29.67
N ASN A 212 0.34 -27.34 29.54
CA ASN A 212 1.36 -28.15 28.83
C ASN A 212 0.95 -28.50 27.38
N ASN A 213 0.14 -27.67 26.76
CA ASN A 213 -0.36 -27.85 25.41
C ASN A 213 0.37 -26.94 24.41
N ILE A 214 1.71 -27.02 24.41
CA ILE A 214 2.62 -26.28 23.53
C ILE A 214 3.50 -27.28 22.81
N PHE A 215 3.74 -27.00 21.53
CA PHE A 215 4.63 -27.79 20.70
C PHE A 215 6.03 -27.16 20.71
N PHE A 216 7.03 -27.91 21.12
CA PHE A 216 8.43 -27.52 20.92
C PHE A 216 9.28 -28.74 20.59
N GLU A 217 9.75 -28.78 19.35
CA GLU A 217 10.69 -29.79 18.85
C GLU A 217 11.90 -29.09 18.24
N LYS A 218 13.07 -29.72 18.31
CA LYS A 218 14.29 -29.15 17.69
C LYS A 218 14.14 -28.94 16.18
N SER A 219 13.34 -29.75 15.51
CA SER A 219 12.98 -29.62 14.10
C SER A 219 12.36 -28.23 13.77
N MET A 220 11.62 -27.64 14.71
CA MET A 220 10.99 -26.32 14.55
C MET A 220 11.98 -25.16 14.47
N LEU A 221 13.23 -25.36 14.82
CA LEU A 221 14.26 -24.35 14.72
C LEU A 221 14.72 -24.10 13.27
N TYR A 222 14.60 -25.10 12.40
CA TYR A 222 15.15 -25.12 11.06
C TYR A 222 14.08 -25.07 9.97
N PRO A 223 14.40 -24.61 8.75
CA PRO A 223 13.48 -24.62 7.63
C PRO A 223 12.96 -26.03 7.33
N ASN A 224 11.65 -26.15 7.13
CA ASN A 224 10.97 -27.41 6.81
C ASN A 224 10.03 -27.27 5.60
N GLY A 225 9.98 -26.11 4.97
CA GLY A 225 9.17 -25.86 3.78
C GLY A 225 9.84 -26.31 2.49
N SER A 226 9.07 -26.67 1.48
CA SER A 226 9.53 -26.83 0.11
C SER A 226 10.10 -25.51 -0.43
N PHE A 227 10.92 -25.56 -1.48
CA PHE A 227 11.47 -24.35 -2.12
C PHE A 227 10.36 -23.37 -2.54
N LYS A 228 9.23 -23.90 -3.05
CA LYS A 228 8.05 -23.10 -3.43
C LYS A 228 7.44 -22.37 -2.22
N GLU A 229 7.25 -23.08 -1.11
CA GLU A 229 6.70 -22.49 0.12
C GLU A 229 7.63 -21.46 0.74
N LEU A 230 8.95 -21.74 0.78
CA LEU A 230 9.96 -20.80 1.25
C LEU A 230 9.90 -19.50 0.45
N PHE A 231 9.84 -19.60 -0.88
CA PHE A 231 9.82 -18.44 -1.74
C PHE A 231 8.51 -17.63 -1.60
N GLN A 232 7.36 -18.29 -1.58
CA GLN A 232 6.05 -17.65 -1.34
C GLN A 232 6.03 -16.93 0.00
N SER A 233 6.63 -17.52 1.02
CA SER A 233 6.75 -16.93 2.35
C SER A 233 7.61 -15.66 2.37
N VAL A 234 8.68 -15.56 1.57
CA VAL A 234 9.49 -14.33 1.43
C VAL A 234 8.63 -13.18 0.90
N GLY A 235 7.88 -13.40 -0.18
CA GLY A 235 6.99 -12.39 -0.76
C GLY A 235 5.91 -11.95 0.23
N GLY A 236 5.22 -12.89 0.84
CA GLY A 236 4.18 -12.61 1.84
C GLY A 236 4.73 -11.85 3.06
N TYR A 237 5.93 -12.23 3.55
CA TYR A 237 6.53 -11.54 4.68
C TYR A 237 6.99 -10.12 4.32
N TYR A 238 7.58 -9.95 3.14
CA TYR A 238 7.94 -8.62 2.67
C TYR A 238 6.70 -7.70 2.52
N ASN A 239 5.59 -8.25 2.00
CA ASN A 239 4.33 -7.50 1.89
C ASN A 239 3.84 -6.95 3.24
N ALA A 240 4.07 -7.69 4.34
CA ALA A 240 3.74 -7.23 5.68
C ALA A 240 4.52 -5.98 6.12
N TYR A 241 5.68 -5.67 5.50
CA TYR A 241 6.49 -4.48 5.76
C TYR A 241 6.21 -3.32 4.77
N ALA A 242 5.18 -3.40 3.94
CA ALA A 242 4.93 -2.47 2.84
C ALA A 242 4.30 -1.13 3.28
N PHE A 243 4.94 -0.36 4.16
CA PHE A 243 4.49 0.98 4.58
C PHE A 243 5.00 2.11 3.68
N HIS A 244 5.94 1.85 2.77
CA HIS A 244 6.68 2.88 2.03
C HIS A 244 5.79 3.72 1.11
N LEU A 245 4.69 3.15 0.60
CA LEU A 245 3.69 3.88 -0.19
C LEU A 245 3.16 5.12 0.55
N ALA A 246 3.01 5.02 1.88
CA ALA A 246 2.53 6.10 2.72
C ALA A 246 3.66 7.00 3.27
N TYR A 247 4.92 6.80 2.85
CA TYR A 247 6.08 7.52 3.38
C TYR A 247 5.90 9.04 3.35
N PHE A 248 5.50 9.60 2.21
CA PHE A 248 5.32 11.05 2.08
C PHE A 248 4.11 11.56 2.85
N SER A 249 3.03 10.79 2.95
CA SER A 249 1.86 11.11 3.79
C SER A 249 2.22 11.17 5.29
N TYR A 250 3.22 10.42 5.74
CA TYR A 250 3.75 10.50 7.10
C TYR A 250 4.75 11.63 7.26
N TYR A 251 5.53 11.93 6.22
CA TYR A 251 6.55 12.97 6.23
C TYR A 251 5.96 14.38 6.26
N LEU A 252 4.92 14.66 5.48
CA LEU A 252 4.35 15.98 5.30
C LEU A 252 3.86 16.63 6.62
N PRO A 253 3.10 15.93 7.50
CA PRO A 253 2.65 16.49 8.78
C PRO A 253 3.71 16.44 9.89
N LEU A 254 4.88 15.83 9.68
CA LEU A 254 5.92 15.63 10.68
C LEU A 254 6.51 16.95 11.19
N LYS A 255 6.75 17.08 12.49
CA LYS A 255 7.43 18.23 13.09
C LYS A 255 8.57 17.77 14.03
N PRO A 256 9.80 18.27 13.83
CA PRO A 256 10.29 19.07 12.71
C PRO A 256 10.32 18.26 11.40
N ARG A 257 9.94 18.91 10.28
CA ARG A 257 9.87 18.27 8.97
C ARG A 257 11.27 18.20 8.34
N ASN A 258 12.00 17.16 8.65
CA ASN A 258 13.30 16.86 8.06
C ASN A 258 13.52 15.35 7.97
N THR A 259 14.40 14.94 7.06
CA THR A 259 14.68 13.53 6.79
C THR A 259 15.27 12.81 8.00
N LYS A 260 16.07 13.47 8.84
CA LYS A 260 16.61 12.87 10.08
C LYS A 260 15.51 12.44 11.04
N THR A 261 14.54 13.33 11.30
CA THR A 261 13.39 13.04 12.20
C THR A 261 12.51 11.94 11.60
N MET A 262 12.28 11.97 10.29
CA MET A 262 11.52 10.91 9.62
C MET A 262 12.23 9.56 9.73
N MET A 263 13.54 9.49 9.50
CA MET A 263 14.29 8.24 9.63
C MET A 263 14.31 7.72 11.07
N LYS A 264 14.34 8.59 12.09
CA LYS A 264 14.18 8.16 13.49
C LYS A 264 12.79 7.53 13.72
N SER A 265 11.71 8.14 13.20
CA SER A 265 10.37 7.57 13.27
C SER A 265 10.30 6.21 12.56
N VAL A 266 10.90 6.10 11.38
CA VAL A 266 10.98 4.86 10.60
C VAL A 266 11.71 3.74 11.38
N ILE A 267 12.87 4.04 11.97
CA ILE A 267 13.63 3.06 12.76
C ILE A 267 12.81 2.57 13.95
N ILE A 268 12.23 3.48 14.73
CA ILE A 268 11.39 3.12 15.88
C ILE A 268 10.20 2.29 15.42
N GLY A 269 9.52 2.70 14.33
CA GLY A 269 8.37 2.00 13.79
C GLY A 269 8.71 0.60 13.30
N ILE A 270 9.78 0.46 12.49
CA ILE A 270 10.22 -0.84 11.97
C ILE A 270 10.63 -1.78 13.11
N ILE A 271 11.42 -1.31 14.09
CA ILE A 271 11.85 -2.15 15.21
C ILE A 271 10.63 -2.60 16.03
N THR A 272 9.73 -1.68 16.38
CA THR A 272 8.52 -2.01 17.15
C THR A 272 7.63 -2.99 16.39
N GLY A 273 7.35 -2.73 15.10
CA GLY A 273 6.55 -3.62 14.27
C GLY A 273 7.19 -5.01 14.10
N SER A 274 8.52 -5.06 13.93
CA SER A 274 9.26 -6.31 13.79
C SER A 274 9.25 -7.14 15.08
N LEU A 275 9.37 -6.52 16.24
CA LEU A 275 9.24 -7.22 17.52
C LEU A 275 7.87 -7.87 17.67
N ILE A 276 6.81 -7.15 17.30
CA ILE A 276 5.44 -7.70 17.30
C ILE A 276 5.35 -8.87 16.31
N TYR A 277 5.87 -8.73 15.10
CA TYR A 277 5.82 -9.77 14.07
C TYR A 277 6.57 -11.04 14.46
N ILE A 278 7.83 -10.90 14.92
CA ILE A 278 8.66 -12.02 15.33
C ILE A 278 8.03 -12.74 16.52
N SER A 279 7.62 -12.00 17.56
CA SER A 279 7.01 -12.61 18.75
C SER A 279 5.65 -13.28 18.41
N TYR A 280 4.81 -12.64 17.61
CA TYR A 280 3.53 -13.23 17.18
C TYR A 280 3.73 -14.51 16.37
N GLY A 281 4.65 -14.50 15.39
CA GLY A 281 4.96 -15.66 14.56
C GLY A 281 5.46 -16.84 15.39
N ILE A 282 6.40 -16.59 16.33
CA ILE A 282 6.95 -17.62 17.23
C ILE A 282 5.89 -18.15 18.18
N ILE A 283 5.17 -17.26 18.88
CA ILE A 283 4.13 -17.64 19.84
C ILE A 283 3.09 -18.54 19.16
N PHE A 284 2.62 -18.13 18.00
CA PHE A 284 1.60 -18.88 17.27
C PHE A 284 2.14 -20.20 16.73
N PHE A 285 3.40 -20.22 16.25
CA PHE A 285 4.02 -21.46 15.81
C PHE A 285 4.23 -22.45 16.98
N LEU A 286 4.57 -21.96 18.17
CA LEU A 286 4.65 -22.80 19.36
C LEU A 286 3.29 -23.33 19.83
N MET A 287 2.20 -22.57 19.61
CA MET A 287 0.85 -23.03 19.98
C MET A 287 0.33 -24.16 19.08
N TYR A 288 0.65 -24.16 17.79
CA TYR A 288 0.01 -25.04 16.81
C TYR A 288 0.99 -25.94 16.03
N GLY A 289 2.29 -25.71 16.18
CA GLY A 289 3.35 -26.55 15.61
C GLY A 289 3.26 -26.70 14.09
N ASN A 290 3.67 -27.87 13.61
CA ASN A 290 3.69 -28.19 12.17
C ASN A 290 2.28 -28.35 11.54
N GLN A 291 1.22 -28.29 12.32
CA GLN A 291 -0.17 -28.38 11.80
C GLN A 291 -0.58 -27.12 11.04
N ILE A 292 0.15 -25.99 11.20
CA ILE A 292 -0.18 -24.73 10.53
C ILE A 292 -0.08 -24.89 9.01
N ASN A 293 -1.21 -24.64 8.31
CA ASN A 293 -1.30 -24.71 6.85
C ASN A 293 -2.17 -23.59 6.24
N ASP A 294 -2.65 -22.68 7.10
CA ASP A 294 -3.52 -21.56 6.71
C ASP A 294 -3.30 -20.35 7.62
N SER A 295 -4.09 -19.29 7.42
CA SER A 295 -4.04 -18.07 8.22
C SER A 295 -4.33 -18.34 9.71
N ALA A 296 -3.78 -17.49 10.58
CA ALA A 296 -3.98 -17.57 12.03
C ALA A 296 -5.46 -17.58 12.44
N LEU A 297 -6.32 -16.83 11.71
CA LEU A 297 -7.75 -16.75 12.04
C LEU A 297 -8.44 -18.11 12.00
N LYS A 298 -8.08 -18.99 11.06
CA LYS A 298 -8.69 -20.32 10.96
C LYS A 298 -8.36 -21.21 12.18
N TYR A 299 -7.16 -21.05 12.74
CA TYR A 299 -6.79 -21.76 13.99
C TYR A 299 -7.51 -21.19 15.20
N LEU A 300 -7.67 -19.87 15.27
CA LEU A 300 -8.47 -19.22 16.32
C LEU A 300 -9.95 -19.60 16.22
N GLN A 301 -10.50 -19.77 15.00
CA GLN A 301 -11.87 -20.29 14.79
C GLN A 301 -12.02 -21.71 15.36
N LYS A 302 -11.08 -22.60 15.05
CA LYS A 302 -11.08 -23.97 15.59
C LYS A 302 -11.00 -23.96 17.12
N GLU A 303 -10.11 -23.16 17.68
CA GLU A 303 -9.95 -22.99 19.13
C GLU A 303 -11.25 -22.49 19.79
N LEU A 304 -11.92 -21.52 19.16
CA LEU A 304 -13.18 -20.98 19.67
C LEU A 304 -14.27 -22.05 19.68
N SER A 305 -14.38 -22.85 18.61
CA SER A 305 -15.34 -23.95 18.54
C SER A 305 -15.07 -25.03 19.60
N GLU A 306 -13.80 -25.42 19.78
CA GLU A 306 -13.39 -26.39 20.80
C GLU A 306 -13.67 -25.87 22.22
N ALA A 307 -13.30 -24.63 22.53
CA ALA A 307 -13.53 -23.99 23.81
C ALA A 307 -15.03 -23.84 24.13
N HIS A 308 -15.83 -23.52 23.10
CA HIS A 308 -17.31 -23.44 23.25
C HIS A 308 -17.91 -24.79 23.55
N ASN A 309 -17.54 -25.85 22.83
CA ASN A 309 -18.02 -27.21 23.03
C ASN A 309 -17.61 -27.77 24.40
N ASN A 310 -16.45 -27.41 24.91
CA ASN A 310 -15.93 -27.82 26.21
C ASN A 310 -16.42 -26.92 27.37
N ASN A 311 -17.30 -25.94 27.13
CA ASN A 311 -17.80 -24.97 28.09
C ASN A 311 -16.69 -24.13 28.79
N GLU A 312 -15.57 -23.91 28.11
CA GLU A 312 -14.48 -23.10 28.64
C GLU A 312 -14.77 -21.59 28.47
N THR A 313 -15.75 -21.08 29.20
CA THR A 313 -16.28 -19.68 29.06
C THR A 313 -15.21 -18.62 29.06
N ARG A 314 -14.13 -18.73 29.86
CA ARG A 314 -13.04 -17.77 29.93
C ARG A 314 -12.28 -17.67 28.60
N ILE A 315 -12.01 -18.81 27.96
CA ILE A 315 -11.29 -18.85 26.68
C ILE A 315 -12.18 -18.35 25.54
N VAL A 316 -13.45 -18.75 25.55
CA VAL A 316 -14.46 -18.22 24.62
C VAL A 316 -14.47 -16.69 24.68
N PHE A 317 -14.51 -16.09 25.89
CA PHE A 317 -14.52 -14.65 26.08
C PHE A 317 -13.24 -13.98 25.52
N VAL A 318 -12.05 -14.55 25.78
CA VAL A 318 -10.77 -14.04 25.25
C VAL A 318 -10.75 -14.10 23.71
N LEU A 319 -11.23 -15.20 23.11
CA LEU A 319 -11.25 -15.37 21.66
C LEU A 319 -12.28 -14.44 20.99
N VAL A 320 -13.44 -14.22 21.61
CA VAL A 320 -14.42 -13.25 21.12
C VAL A 320 -13.82 -11.83 21.10
N ILE A 321 -13.14 -11.42 22.17
CA ILE A 321 -12.42 -10.13 22.19
C ILE A 321 -11.34 -10.09 21.11
N CYS A 322 -10.62 -11.19 20.88
CA CYS A 322 -9.62 -11.32 19.82
C CYS A 322 -10.24 -11.05 18.44
N PHE A 323 -11.35 -11.70 18.11
CA PHE A 323 -12.06 -11.49 16.83
C PHE A 323 -12.62 -10.08 16.69
N LEU A 324 -13.27 -9.54 17.72
CA LEU A 324 -13.84 -8.19 17.71
C LEU A 324 -12.76 -7.10 17.56
N SER A 325 -11.62 -7.27 18.22
CA SER A 325 -10.50 -6.34 18.13
C SER A 325 -9.87 -6.34 16.73
N PHE A 326 -9.74 -7.52 16.10
CA PHE A 326 -9.25 -7.62 14.73
C PHE A 326 -10.27 -7.07 13.73
N LEU A 327 -11.57 -7.30 13.95
CA LEU A 327 -12.66 -6.73 13.15
C LEU A 327 -12.59 -5.19 13.13
N LEU A 328 -12.32 -4.56 14.27
CA LEU A 328 -12.17 -3.10 14.37
C LEU A 328 -11.03 -2.61 13.48
N ASN A 329 -9.87 -3.27 13.52
CA ASN A 329 -8.75 -2.94 12.64
C ASN A 329 -9.08 -3.18 11.16
N ALA A 330 -9.67 -4.33 10.83
CA ALA A 330 -10.02 -4.70 9.46
C ALA A 330 -11.03 -3.72 8.85
N SER A 331 -12.03 -3.25 9.62
CA SER A 331 -13.05 -2.30 9.16
C SER A 331 -12.42 -0.99 8.68
N ILE A 332 -11.55 -0.39 9.49
CA ILE A 332 -10.89 0.87 9.16
C ILE A 332 -9.94 0.70 7.98
N SER A 333 -9.19 -0.40 7.95
CA SER A 333 -8.25 -0.71 6.89
C SER A 333 -8.96 -0.92 5.54
N THR A 334 -10.06 -1.66 5.51
CA THR A 334 -10.83 -1.92 4.29
C THR A 334 -11.37 -0.63 3.68
N MET A 335 -11.99 0.22 4.49
CA MET A 335 -12.49 1.52 4.02
C MET A 335 -11.37 2.39 3.44
N THR A 336 -10.21 2.42 4.12
CA THR A 336 -9.04 3.20 3.69
C THR A 336 -8.48 2.67 2.37
N TYR A 337 -8.22 1.37 2.26
CA TYR A 337 -7.65 0.78 1.04
C TYR A 337 -8.59 0.86 -0.15
N PHE A 338 -9.89 0.64 0.07
CA PHE A 338 -10.86 0.78 -1.01
C PHE A 338 -11.00 2.24 -1.49
N TYR A 339 -10.98 3.20 -0.56
CA TYR A 339 -10.97 4.62 -0.95
C TYR A 339 -9.75 4.96 -1.80
N LEU A 340 -8.56 4.50 -1.40
CA LEU A 340 -7.34 4.70 -2.17
C LEU A 340 -7.41 4.02 -3.54
N LEU A 341 -7.89 2.77 -3.60
CA LEU A 341 -8.11 2.03 -4.84
C LEU A 341 -8.99 2.81 -5.81
N LYS A 342 -10.17 3.25 -5.34
CA LYS A 342 -11.11 4.04 -6.12
C LYS A 342 -10.47 5.33 -6.65
N SER A 343 -9.78 6.06 -5.78
CA SER A 343 -9.12 7.31 -6.14
C SER A 343 -8.05 7.12 -7.20
N HIS A 344 -7.16 6.13 -7.02
CA HIS A 344 -6.10 5.84 -8.00
C HIS A 344 -6.65 5.32 -9.32
N LEU A 345 -7.71 4.50 -9.31
CA LEU A 345 -8.35 4.01 -10.53
C LEU A 345 -8.99 5.16 -11.32
N ILE A 346 -9.74 6.03 -10.65
CA ILE A 346 -10.38 7.20 -11.30
C ILE A 346 -9.30 8.12 -11.90
N ARG A 347 -8.19 8.36 -11.20
CA ARG A 347 -7.06 9.16 -11.71
C ARG A 347 -6.38 8.50 -12.90
N LEU A 348 -6.20 7.18 -12.87
CA LEU A 348 -5.64 6.44 -13.99
C LEU A 348 -6.52 6.56 -15.23
N ILE A 349 -7.84 6.42 -15.07
CA ILE A 349 -8.81 6.56 -16.16
C ILE A 349 -8.79 7.99 -16.71
N LYS A 350 -8.85 9.02 -15.86
CA LYS A 350 -8.78 10.42 -16.28
C LYS A 350 -7.49 10.71 -17.06
N PHE A 351 -6.34 10.27 -16.54
CA PHE A 351 -5.05 10.44 -17.21
C PHE A 351 -5.01 9.78 -18.59
N THR A 352 -5.56 8.57 -18.73
CA THR A 352 -5.61 7.86 -20.00
C THR A 352 -6.54 8.56 -21.02
N LEU A 353 -7.72 8.99 -20.56
CA LEU A 353 -8.69 9.71 -21.40
C LEU A 353 -8.12 11.04 -21.89
N LYS A 354 -7.44 11.81 -21.01
CA LYS A 354 -6.78 13.07 -21.39
C LYS A 354 -5.75 12.82 -22.50
N LYS A 355 -4.87 11.82 -22.33
CA LYS A 355 -3.87 11.48 -23.36
C LYS A 355 -4.48 11.12 -24.73
N ILE A 356 -5.58 10.39 -24.71
CA ILE A 356 -6.30 10.03 -25.93
C ILE A 356 -6.89 11.29 -26.59
N SER A 357 -7.51 12.16 -25.80
CA SER A 357 -8.05 13.46 -26.28
C SER A 357 -6.98 14.34 -26.89
N ASP A 358 -5.84 14.51 -26.20
CA ASP A 358 -4.70 15.33 -26.67
C ASP A 358 -4.12 14.76 -27.99
N LYS A 359 -4.02 13.43 -28.12
CA LYS A 359 -3.56 12.80 -29.35
C LYS A 359 -4.53 13.02 -30.52
N ILE A 360 -5.84 12.98 -30.28
CA ILE A 360 -6.87 13.26 -31.29
C ILE A 360 -6.80 14.72 -31.72
N LYS A 361 -6.71 15.67 -30.76
CA LYS A 361 -6.58 17.11 -31.05
C LYS A 361 -5.35 17.43 -31.88
N ASN A 362 -4.20 16.80 -31.57
CA ASN A 362 -2.97 17.01 -32.35
C ASN A 362 -3.09 16.42 -33.77
N SER A 363 -3.72 15.27 -33.93
CA SER A 363 -3.96 14.68 -35.27
C SER A 363 -4.93 15.51 -36.12
N GLN A 364 -5.83 16.29 -35.51
CA GLN A 364 -6.72 17.20 -36.22
C GLN A 364 -6.08 18.52 -36.63
N LYS A 365 -5.02 18.99 -35.92
CA LYS A 365 -4.22 20.17 -36.30
C LYS A 365 -3.38 19.96 -37.54
N ASP A 366 -3.07 18.73 -37.91
CA ASP A 366 -2.31 18.39 -39.11
C ASP A 366 -3.16 18.36 -40.38
N ILE A 367 -4.49 18.61 -40.30
CA ILE A 367 -5.38 18.77 -41.45
C ILE A 367 -5.40 20.27 -41.81
N PRO A 368 -4.95 20.70 -43.01
CA PRO A 368 -4.92 22.09 -43.38
C PRO A 368 -6.37 22.66 -43.39
N LEU A 369 -6.62 23.58 -42.46
CA LEU A 369 -7.88 24.33 -42.38
C LEU A 369 -7.94 25.30 -43.58
N VAL A 370 -8.94 25.10 -44.43
CA VAL A 370 -9.41 26.15 -45.35
C VAL A 370 -9.91 27.33 -44.51
N GLU A 371 -9.30 28.48 -44.69
CA GLU A 371 -9.63 29.74 -44.00
C GLU A 371 -11.12 30.08 -44.14
N ILE A 372 -11.84 30.08 -43.03
CA ILE A 372 -13.09 30.80 -42.88
C ILE A 372 -12.84 31.83 -41.77
N LYS A 373 -12.83 33.09 -42.20
CA LYS A 373 -12.73 34.27 -41.34
C LYS A 373 -14.00 34.41 -40.49
N ASP A 374 -13.87 34.12 -39.19
CA ASP A 374 -14.78 34.67 -38.13
C ASP A 374 -13.99 34.57 -36.81
N GLU A 375 -13.14 35.56 -36.50
CA GLU A 375 -12.15 35.49 -35.42
C GLU A 375 -12.66 35.81 -34.01
N GLU A 376 -13.87 36.30 -33.79
CA GLU A 376 -14.35 36.72 -32.45
C GLU A 376 -15.26 35.70 -31.77
N LEU A 377 -15.97 34.85 -32.51
CA LEU A 377 -16.90 33.81 -31.96
C LEU A 377 -16.17 32.53 -31.54
N THR A 378 -14.93 32.33 -32.00
CA THR A 378 -14.14 31.10 -31.79
C THR A 378 -13.39 31.08 -30.46
N GLN A 379 -13.00 32.19 -29.86
CA GLN A 379 -12.25 32.22 -28.61
C GLN A 379 -13.13 32.01 -27.37
N GLU A 380 -14.37 32.50 -27.37
CA GLU A 380 -15.29 32.29 -26.27
C GLU A 380 -15.91 30.88 -26.30
N SER A 381 -16.18 30.36 -27.49
CA SER A 381 -16.67 28.99 -27.69
C SER A 381 -15.57 27.97 -27.35
N SER A 382 -14.30 28.18 -27.72
CA SER A 382 -13.21 27.26 -27.38
C SER A 382 -12.89 27.27 -25.89
N LYS A 383 -12.92 28.42 -25.19
CA LYS A 383 -12.80 28.50 -23.73
C LYS A 383 -13.96 27.81 -23.00
N ASN A 384 -15.19 28.01 -23.47
CA ASN A 384 -16.36 27.38 -22.88
C ASN A 384 -16.42 25.87 -23.15
N ILE A 385 -15.91 25.40 -24.29
CA ILE A 385 -15.76 23.98 -24.60
C ILE A 385 -14.65 23.39 -23.74
N GLU A 386 -13.52 24.07 -23.54
CA GLU A 386 -12.42 23.62 -22.70
C GLU A 386 -12.79 23.54 -21.21
N ILE A 387 -13.59 24.49 -20.71
CA ILE A 387 -14.11 24.47 -19.34
C ILE A 387 -15.15 23.37 -19.17
N LYS A 388 -16.09 23.18 -20.12
CA LYS A 388 -17.03 22.06 -20.10
C LYS A 388 -16.35 20.69 -20.26
N GLU A 389 -15.34 20.55 -21.12
CA GLU A 389 -14.56 19.31 -21.24
C GLU A 389 -13.74 19.00 -19.98
N LYS A 390 -13.22 20.00 -19.25
CA LYS A 390 -12.56 19.81 -17.96
C LYS A 390 -13.49 19.29 -16.86
N GLU A 391 -14.75 19.71 -16.87
CA GLU A 391 -15.77 19.24 -15.91
C GLU A 391 -16.41 17.89 -16.30
N GLU A 392 -16.48 17.56 -17.58
CA GLU A 392 -17.21 16.38 -18.09
C GLU A 392 -16.39 15.09 -18.23
N LEU A 393 -15.06 15.12 -18.06
CA LEU A 393 -14.22 13.91 -18.28
C LEU A 393 -14.65 12.70 -17.44
N LEU A 394 -15.29 12.90 -16.29
CA LEU A 394 -15.96 11.83 -15.54
C LEU A 394 -17.10 12.42 -14.69
N SER A 395 -18.34 12.37 -15.20
CA SER A 395 -19.52 12.76 -14.43
C SER A 395 -19.67 11.93 -13.15
N GLU A 396 -20.33 12.47 -12.12
CA GLU A 396 -20.56 11.75 -10.83
C GLU A 396 -21.20 10.38 -11.05
N LYS A 397 -22.10 10.24 -12.04
CA LYS A 397 -22.70 8.96 -12.41
C LYS A 397 -21.66 7.95 -12.90
N LYS A 398 -20.71 8.36 -13.74
CA LYS A 398 -19.63 7.48 -14.21
C LYS A 398 -18.71 7.05 -13.05
N GLN A 399 -18.38 7.97 -12.14
CA GLN A 399 -17.60 7.62 -10.94
C GLN A 399 -18.35 6.65 -10.03
N PHE A 400 -19.67 6.77 -9.91
CA PHE A 400 -20.51 5.83 -9.18
C PHE A 400 -20.42 4.42 -9.77
N TYR A 401 -20.59 4.26 -11.09
CA TYR A 401 -20.50 2.95 -11.75
C TYR A 401 -19.11 2.35 -11.69
N ILE A 402 -18.05 3.15 -11.80
CA ILE A 402 -16.66 2.69 -11.63
C ILE A 402 -16.46 2.16 -10.21
N THR A 403 -16.92 2.90 -9.19
CA THR A 403 -16.83 2.49 -7.79
C THR A 403 -17.57 1.18 -7.53
N LEU A 404 -18.81 1.08 -8.04
CA LEU A 404 -19.63 -0.13 -7.92
C LEU A 404 -18.96 -1.32 -8.61
N GLY A 405 -18.51 -1.17 -9.85
CA GLY A 405 -17.84 -2.22 -10.61
C GLY A 405 -16.55 -2.70 -9.94
N CYS A 406 -15.74 -1.76 -9.42
CA CYS A 406 -14.53 -2.06 -8.69
C CYS A 406 -14.81 -2.86 -7.39
N TYR A 407 -15.87 -2.48 -6.67
CA TYR A 407 -16.27 -3.17 -5.46
C TYR A 407 -16.81 -4.58 -5.73
N LEU A 408 -17.67 -4.72 -6.74
CA LEU A 408 -18.20 -6.03 -7.16
C LEU A 408 -17.07 -6.95 -7.62
N TYR A 409 -16.10 -6.42 -8.37
CA TYR A 409 -14.90 -7.18 -8.74
C TYR A 409 -14.15 -7.68 -7.49
N ALA A 410 -13.89 -6.80 -6.51
CA ALA A 410 -13.21 -7.19 -5.29
C ALA A 410 -13.99 -8.25 -4.48
N LEU A 411 -15.32 -8.16 -4.46
CA LEU A 411 -16.20 -9.12 -3.79
C LEU A 411 -16.16 -10.49 -4.48
N ILE A 412 -16.27 -10.52 -5.82
CA ILE A 412 -16.19 -11.76 -6.60
C ILE A 412 -14.84 -12.43 -6.37
N MET A 413 -13.75 -11.67 -6.42
CA MET A 413 -12.40 -12.20 -6.16
C MET A 413 -12.29 -12.73 -4.73
N ALA A 414 -12.84 -12.04 -3.73
CA ALA A 414 -12.80 -12.50 -2.34
C ALA A 414 -13.53 -13.85 -2.13
N ILE A 415 -14.60 -14.10 -2.87
CA ILE A 415 -15.33 -15.39 -2.84
C ILE A 415 -14.56 -16.50 -3.56
N SER A 416 -13.76 -16.12 -4.58
CA SER A 416 -13.01 -17.06 -5.42
C SER A 416 -11.72 -17.57 -4.77
N PHE A 417 -11.13 -16.81 -3.86
CA PHE A 417 -9.90 -17.19 -3.16
C PHE A 417 -10.17 -17.69 -1.75
N ASP A 418 -9.58 -18.85 -1.42
CA ASP A 418 -9.73 -19.46 -0.09
C ASP A 418 -8.55 -19.15 0.85
N LYS A 419 -7.38 -18.78 0.31
CA LYS A 419 -6.15 -18.57 1.10
C LYS A 419 -5.57 -17.17 0.91
N ILE A 420 -5.48 -16.42 2.01
CA ILE A 420 -4.90 -15.07 2.05
C ILE A 420 -3.43 -15.09 1.62
N ILE A 421 -2.66 -16.12 2.00
CA ILE A 421 -1.22 -16.20 1.73
C ILE A 421 -0.90 -16.17 0.22
N VAL A 422 -1.77 -16.71 -0.63
CA VAL A 422 -1.56 -16.70 -2.08
C VAL A 422 -1.60 -15.27 -2.63
N LEU A 423 -2.58 -14.48 -2.18
CA LEU A 423 -2.73 -13.09 -2.58
C LEU A 423 -1.61 -12.20 -2.02
N ASP A 424 -1.22 -12.42 -0.75
CA ASP A 424 -0.11 -11.69 -0.13
C ASP A 424 1.23 -12.02 -0.78
N SER A 425 1.46 -13.30 -1.13
CA SER A 425 2.67 -13.73 -1.83
C SER A 425 2.74 -13.14 -3.24
N PHE A 426 1.62 -13.16 -3.98
CA PHE A 426 1.54 -12.51 -5.29
C PHE A 426 1.86 -11.02 -5.17
N ASN A 427 1.16 -10.33 -4.27
CA ASN A 427 1.33 -8.89 -4.09
C ASN A 427 2.77 -8.54 -3.68
N GLY A 428 3.31 -9.24 -2.67
CA GLY A 428 4.65 -8.99 -2.15
C GLY A 428 5.78 -9.36 -3.10
N SER A 429 5.61 -10.38 -3.92
CA SER A 429 6.63 -10.77 -4.91
C SER A 429 6.58 -9.95 -6.20
N THR A 430 5.45 -9.31 -6.52
CA THR A 430 5.24 -8.60 -7.80
C THR A 430 5.02 -7.10 -7.61
N VAL A 431 3.77 -6.65 -7.53
CA VAL A 431 3.42 -5.22 -7.58
C VAL A 431 3.87 -4.43 -6.36
N SER A 432 3.72 -4.99 -5.17
CA SER A 432 4.21 -4.36 -3.93
C SER A 432 5.74 -4.27 -3.92
N ASN A 433 6.43 -5.32 -4.40
CA ASN A 433 7.87 -5.32 -4.59
C ASN A 433 8.31 -4.23 -5.58
N TYR A 434 7.62 -4.11 -6.73
CA TYR A 434 7.92 -3.05 -7.68
C TYR A 434 7.81 -1.65 -7.04
N ILE A 435 6.72 -1.37 -6.31
CA ILE A 435 6.48 -0.06 -5.69
C ILE A 435 7.42 0.19 -4.52
N ASN A 436 7.68 -0.82 -3.69
CA ASN A 436 8.35 -0.64 -2.41
C ASN A 436 9.85 -1.00 -2.42
N ILE A 437 10.38 -1.69 -3.46
CA ILE A 437 11.82 -1.96 -3.57
C ILE A 437 12.39 -1.39 -4.86
N ILE A 438 11.83 -1.80 -6.01
CA ILE A 438 12.43 -1.51 -7.32
C ILE A 438 12.37 -0.01 -7.62
N ALA A 439 11.18 0.60 -7.55
CA ALA A 439 10.99 2.00 -7.89
C ALA A 439 11.81 2.95 -7.01
N PRO A 440 11.81 2.86 -5.66
CA PRO A 440 12.66 3.71 -4.82
C PRO A 440 14.15 3.56 -5.08
N SER A 441 14.61 2.34 -5.40
CA SER A 441 16.00 2.07 -5.74
C SER A 441 16.39 2.75 -7.07
N ILE A 442 15.51 2.67 -8.08
CA ILE A 442 15.71 3.37 -9.37
C ILE A 442 15.73 4.88 -9.15
N PHE A 443 14.78 5.43 -8.37
CA PHE A 443 14.71 6.87 -8.08
C PHE A 443 16.01 7.34 -7.45
N TYR A 444 16.49 6.66 -6.41
CA TYR A 444 17.73 7.02 -5.74
C TYR A 444 18.95 6.92 -6.65
N LEU A 445 19.09 5.85 -7.42
CA LEU A 445 20.21 5.68 -8.37
C LEU A 445 20.21 6.79 -9.43
N TYR A 446 19.04 7.17 -9.93
CA TYR A 446 18.92 8.24 -10.91
C TYR A 446 19.28 9.61 -10.33
N PHE A 447 18.68 10.02 -9.20
CA PHE A 447 18.89 11.33 -8.60
C PHE A 447 20.26 11.49 -7.93
N SER A 448 20.95 10.41 -7.60
CA SER A 448 22.30 10.42 -7.05
C SER A 448 23.41 10.41 -8.11
N LYS A 449 23.09 10.50 -9.41
CA LYS A 449 24.10 10.61 -10.48
C LYS A 449 25.03 11.79 -10.22
N GLY A 450 26.32 11.60 -10.49
CA GLY A 450 27.35 12.64 -10.27
C GLY A 450 27.76 12.86 -8.80
N LYS A 451 27.07 12.25 -7.82
CA LYS A 451 27.41 12.37 -6.38
C LYS A 451 28.21 11.16 -5.90
N SER A 452 29.17 11.38 -4.98
CA SER A 452 30.10 10.36 -4.48
C SER A 452 29.48 9.50 -3.35
N TYR A 453 28.29 8.92 -3.54
CA TYR A 453 27.60 8.06 -2.58
C TYR A 453 27.77 6.58 -2.94
N TYR A 454 29.01 6.09 -3.04
CA TYR A 454 29.30 4.74 -3.56
C TYR A 454 28.60 3.62 -2.75
N CYS A 455 28.75 3.62 -1.42
CA CYS A 455 28.15 2.58 -0.59
C CYS A 455 26.62 2.55 -0.72
N GLU A 456 25.97 3.70 -0.69
CA GLU A 456 24.52 3.81 -0.82
C GLU A 456 24.03 3.34 -2.20
N LYS A 457 24.77 3.62 -3.27
CA LYS A 457 24.46 3.15 -4.63
C LYS A 457 24.59 1.64 -4.75
N ILE A 458 25.62 1.04 -4.12
CA ILE A 458 25.77 -0.43 -4.09
C ILE A 458 24.56 -1.06 -3.40
N ILE A 459 24.12 -0.52 -2.27
CA ILE A 459 22.94 -1.02 -1.55
C ILE A 459 21.67 -0.84 -2.41
N ALA A 460 21.53 0.30 -3.09
CA ALA A 460 20.38 0.52 -3.98
C ALA A 460 20.38 -0.45 -5.16
N LEU A 461 21.54 -0.73 -5.74
CA LEU A 461 21.70 -1.72 -6.80
C LEU A 461 21.38 -3.14 -6.30
N PHE A 462 21.85 -3.50 -5.09
CA PHE A 462 21.51 -4.77 -4.47
C PHE A 462 20.01 -4.92 -4.27
N ASN A 463 19.33 -3.92 -3.72
CA ASN A 463 17.88 -3.94 -3.55
C ASN A 463 17.14 -4.04 -4.90
N LEU A 464 17.62 -3.34 -5.93
CA LEU A 464 17.06 -3.43 -7.29
C LEU A 464 17.18 -4.85 -7.84
N VAL A 465 18.37 -5.46 -7.78
CA VAL A 465 18.61 -6.83 -8.23
C VAL A 465 17.76 -7.83 -7.44
N PHE A 466 17.70 -7.67 -6.12
CA PHE A 466 16.87 -8.51 -5.25
C PHE A 466 15.37 -8.41 -5.63
N GLY A 467 14.87 -7.19 -5.83
CA GLY A 467 13.48 -6.99 -6.25
C GLY A 467 13.17 -7.62 -7.61
N VAL A 468 14.04 -7.45 -8.59
CA VAL A 468 13.89 -8.08 -9.93
C VAL A 468 13.93 -9.60 -9.82
N ALA A 469 14.86 -10.14 -9.04
CA ALA A 469 14.96 -11.59 -8.81
C ALA A 469 13.69 -12.17 -8.18
N LEU A 470 13.07 -11.45 -7.22
CA LEU A 470 11.79 -11.85 -6.63
C LEU A 470 10.67 -11.94 -7.66
N ILE A 471 10.58 -10.99 -8.59
CA ILE A 471 9.56 -11.03 -9.65
C ILE A 471 9.80 -12.24 -10.58
N LEU A 472 11.03 -12.41 -11.07
CA LEU A 472 11.37 -13.49 -11.98
C LEU A 472 11.13 -14.87 -11.38
N LEU A 473 11.58 -15.08 -10.14
CA LEU A 473 11.37 -16.32 -9.41
C LEU A 473 9.89 -16.60 -9.15
N PHE A 474 9.09 -15.57 -8.85
CA PHE A 474 7.66 -15.74 -8.68
C PHE A 474 7.01 -16.33 -9.93
N PHE A 475 7.31 -15.78 -11.11
CA PHE A 475 6.76 -16.30 -12.36
C PHE A 475 7.28 -17.71 -12.66
N ILE A 476 8.58 -17.97 -12.50
CA ILE A 476 9.14 -19.30 -12.73
C ILE A 476 8.43 -20.34 -11.84
N ILE A 477 8.32 -20.09 -10.52
CA ILE A 477 7.71 -21.02 -9.58
C ILE A 477 6.20 -21.19 -9.78
N SER A 478 5.52 -20.17 -10.34
CA SER A 478 4.08 -20.24 -10.60
C SER A 478 3.74 -21.06 -11.85
N PHE A 479 4.69 -21.22 -12.77
CA PHE A 479 4.50 -22.01 -13.99
C PHE A 479 4.99 -23.46 -13.86
N TYR A 480 5.73 -23.78 -12.80
CA TYR A 480 6.14 -25.14 -12.41
C TYR A 480 5.46 -25.58 -11.10
#